data_59cbb8bfb7043acf570fa12279769741
#
_entry.id   59cbb8bfb7043acf570fa12279769741
#
_cell.length_a   1.000
_cell.length_b   1.000
_cell.length_c   1.000
_cell.angle_alpha   90.00
_cell.angle_beta   90.00
_cell.angle_gamma   90.00
#
_symmetry.space_group_name_H-M   'P 1'
#
loop_
_entity.id
_entity.type
_entity.pdbx_description
1 polymer ?
#
loop_
_entity_poly.entity_id
_entity_poly.type
_entity_poly.pdbx_seq_one_letter_code
_entity_poly.pdbx_strand_id
1 'polypeptide(L)'
;DKATSAYQFAYILQDKKLIHSAKFFLLIIRFEGLSHQLKAGVYQITPGETAMKLLHRVVAGDVITQNFTIIEGSTQQKVDYDLRQANYLKYNPEDWAIVKENYPSAEGLLLADTYQYQGGSSSRTLLEQAHRNLLNYLNTSWTNRAPNLPYKTAYELLIAASIIEKETAIAQEKKLISGVMVNRLKKKMPLQMDPTVIYGLGNQYTGKLTHNDLLIQSPYNSYLNRGLPPTPIAMVGKEAIDAAAHPQLSNYLYFVAKGDGTHQFSETYEQQRQAINQYRRKDY
;
A
#
# COMPACT_ATOMS: atom_id res chain seq x y z
N ASP A 1 23.69 15.10 3.99
CA ASP A 1 23.32 14.41 5.23
C ASP A 1 23.06 15.41 6.36
N LYS A 2 22.19 15.09 7.31
CA LYS A 2 21.83 15.98 8.45
C LYS A 2 23.03 16.44 9.30
N ALA A 3 24.18 15.75 9.21
CA ALA A 3 25.41 16.08 9.94
C ALA A 3 26.47 16.78 9.07
N THR A 4 26.17 17.09 7.80
CA THR A 4 27.17 17.72 6.91
C THR A 4 27.28 19.20 7.24
N SER A 5 28.42 19.60 7.80
CA SER A 5 28.72 21.01 8.06
C SER A 5 28.99 21.78 6.75
N ALA A 6 28.92 23.13 6.80
CA ALA A 6 29.32 23.96 5.67
C ALA A 6 30.76 23.65 5.20
N TYR A 7 31.65 23.33 6.15
CA TYR A 7 33.01 22.90 5.87
C TYR A 7 33.03 21.60 5.04
N GLN A 8 32.36 20.54 5.49
CA GLN A 8 32.33 19.28 4.78
C GLN A 8 31.66 19.43 3.41
N PHE A 9 30.60 20.23 3.31
CA PHE A 9 29.92 20.51 2.03
C PHE A 9 30.89 21.13 1.02
N ALA A 10 31.64 22.16 1.40
CA ALA A 10 32.62 22.82 0.52
C ALA A 10 33.72 21.86 0.05
N TYR A 11 34.26 21.01 0.94
CA TYR A 11 35.28 20.04 0.56
C TYR A 11 34.75 18.91 -0.31
N ILE A 12 33.50 18.45 -0.12
CA ILE A 12 32.83 17.49 -1.03
C ILE A 12 32.70 18.09 -2.43
N LEU A 13 32.33 19.35 -2.57
CA LEU A 13 32.23 20.01 -3.87
C LEU A 13 33.60 20.16 -4.55
N GLN A 14 34.66 20.46 -3.79
CA GLN A 14 36.02 20.54 -4.32
C GLN A 14 36.52 19.16 -4.78
N ASP A 15 36.32 18.12 -3.98
CA ASP A 15 36.71 16.74 -4.30
C ASP A 15 36.02 16.24 -5.59
N LYS A 16 34.77 16.59 -5.76
CA LYS A 16 33.99 16.30 -6.98
C LYS A 16 34.31 17.26 -8.14
N LYS A 17 35.30 18.15 -8.00
CA LYS A 17 35.70 19.15 -9.02
C LYS A 17 34.58 20.11 -9.46
N LEU A 18 33.60 20.33 -8.61
CA LEU A 18 32.48 21.25 -8.85
C LEU A 18 32.84 22.70 -8.49
N ILE A 19 33.84 22.88 -7.65
CA ILE A 19 34.44 24.18 -7.29
C ILE A 19 35.95 24.08 -7.29
N HIS A 20 36.64 25.18 -7.53
CA HIS A 20 38.10 25.22 -7.55
C HIS A 20 38.72 25.24 -6.13
N SER A 21 38.09 25.89 -5.15
CA SER A 21 38.61 26.06 -3.81
C SER A 21 37.52 26.03 -2.76
N ALA A 22 37.59 25.04 -1.87
CA ALA A 22 36.71 24.94 -0.71
C ALA A 22 36.90 26.11 0.26
N LYS A 23 38.16 26.55 0.46
CA LYS A 23 38.48 27.68 1.36
C LYS A 23 37.81 28.97 0.88
N PHE A 24 37.89 29.27 -0.41
CA PHE A 24 37.27 30.47 -0.99
C PHE A 24 35.75 30.38 -0.91
N PHE A 25 35.18 29.21 -1.21
CA PHE A 25 33.73 28.99 -1.13
C PHE A 25 33.23 29.12 0.32
N LEU A 26 33.97 28.66 1.30
CA LEU A 26 33.64 28.83 2.71
C LEU A 26 33.68 30.31 3.14
N LEU A 27 34.61 31.09 2.59
CA LEU A 27 34.66 32.54 2.87
C LEU A 27 33.34 33.21 2.35
N ILE A 28 32.88 32.85 1.17
CA ILE A 28 31.64 33.36 0.62
C ILE A 28 30.44 32.95 1.50
N ILE A 29 30.33 31.67 1.88
CA ILE A 29 29.23 31.16 2.75
C ILE A 29 29.19 31.94 4.07
N ARG A 30 30.37 32.28 4.65
CA ARG A 30 30.45 33.06 5.88
C ARG A 30 30.09 34.52 5.68
N PHE A 31 30.57 35.13 4.61
CA PHE A 31 30.28 36.53 4.28
C PHE A 31 28.80 36.76 4.08
N GLU A 32 28.10 35.82 3.41
CA GLU A 32 26.66 35.87 3.20
C GLU A 32 25.83 35.42 4.43
N GLY A 33 26.47 34.98 5.52
CA GLY A 33 25.77 34.53 6.74
C GLY A 33 25.02 33.20 6.59
N LEU A 34 25.34 32.39 5.58
CA LEU A 34 24.57 31.19 5.18
C LEU A 34 25.07 29.91 5.87
N SER A 35 26.09 29.98 6.72
CA SER A 35 26.76 28.81 7.33
C SER A 35 25.80 27.85 8.05
N HIS A 36 24.73 28.35 8.64
CA HIS A 36 23.75 27.59 9.41
C HIS A 36 22.41 27.34 8.66
N GLN A 37 22.32 27.78 7.39
CA GLN A 37 21.09 27.70 6.60
C GLN A 37 21.11 26.58 5.57
N LEU A 38 22.21 25.83 5.47
CA LEU A 38 22.34 24.73 4.51
C LEU A 38 21.40 23.59 4.89
N LYS A 39 20.47 23.27 3.97
CA LYS A 39 19.51 22.18 4.16
C LYS A 39 20.08 20.85 3.66
N ALA A 40 19.86 19.79 4.44
CA ALA A 40 20.24 18.44 4.04
C ALA A 40 19.30 17.92 2.94
N GLY A 41 19.86 17.14 2.00
CA GLY A 41 19.07 16.55 0.92
C GLY A 41 19.95 16.08 -0.23
N VAL A 42 19.31 15.60 -1.29
CA VAL A 42 19.96 15.27 -2.56
C VAL A 42 19.64 16.37 -3.57
N TYR A 43 20.67 16.95 -4.14
CA TYR A 43 20.55 18.07 -5.09
C TYR A 43 21.05 17.63 -6.46
N GLN A 44 20.27 17.91 -7.48
CA GLN A 44 20.70 17.73 -8.85
C GLN A 44 21.61 18.89 -9.25
N ILE A 45 22.77 18.60 -9.79
CA ILE A 45 23.67 19.60 -10.35
C ILE A 45 23.53 19.58 -11.86
N THR A 46 23.22 20.74 -12.43
CA THR A 46 23.05 20.92 -13.87
C THR A 46 24.36 21.38 -14.52
N PRO A 47 24.77 20.85 -15.66
CA PRO A 47 25.93 21.36 -16.38
C PRO A 47 25.84 22.88 -16.59
N GLY A 48 26.92 23.61 -16.26
CA GLY A 48 26.98 25.08 -16.33
C GLY A 48 26.38 25.81 -15.13
N GLU A 49 25.88 25.12 -14.11
CA GLU A 49 25.41 25.74 -12.88
C GLU A 49 26.60 26.34 -12.08
N THR A 50 26.46 27.57 -11.63
CA THR A 50 27.49 28.21 -10.81
C THR A 50 27.42 27.73 -9.36
N ALA A 51 28.56 27.73 -8.65
CA ALA A 51 28.62 27.37 -7.23
C ALA A 51 27.69 28.24 -6.34
N MET A 52 27.49 29.49 -6.69
CA MET A 52 26.56 30.40 -5.99
C MET A 52 25.11 29.99 -6.19
N LYS A 53 24.72 29.67 -7.41
CA LYS A 53 23.37 29.20 -7.69
C LYS A 53 23.09 27.90 -6.94
N LEU A 54 24.04 26.95 -6.93
CA LEU A 54 23.93 25.73 -6.13
C LEU A 54 23.81 26.04 -4.62
N LEU A 55 24.60 26.99 -4.09
CA LEU A 55 24.53 27.40 -2.69
C LEU A 55 23.13 27.91 -2.33
N HIS A 56 22.57 28.82 -3.14
CA HIS A 56 21.22 29.36 -2.89
C HIS A 56 20.15 28.28 -2.96
N ARG A 57 20.26 27.31 -3.89
CA ARG A 57 19.36 26.17 -3.95
C ARG A 57 19.45 25.29 -2.70
N VAL A 58 20.68 25.08 -2.18
CA VAL A 58 20.88 24.31 -0.95
C VAL A 58 20.31 25.05 0.26
N VAL A 59 20.42 26.36 0.32
CA VAL A 59 19.80 27.19 1.37
C VAL A 59 18.26 27.18 1.24
N ALA A 60 17.75 27.30 0.02
CA ALA A 60 16.31 27.21 -0.24
C ALA A 60 15.75 25.81 0.08
N GLY A 61 16.58 24.77 -0.01
CA GLY A 61 16.16 23.37 0.15
C GLY A 61 15.48 22.82 -1.09
N ASP A 62 15.91 23.28 -2.26
CA ASP A 62 15.43 22.79 -3.56
C ASP A 62 16.05 21.42 -3.87
N VAL A 63 15.59 20.42 -3.13
CA VAL A 63 16.03 19.02 -3.22
C VAL A 63 15.27 18.28 -4.31
N ILE A 64 15.87 17.20 -4.82
CA ILE A 64 15.15 16.29 -5.73
C ILE A 64 13.92 15.73 -5.02
N THR A 65 12.77 15.83 -5.66
CA THR A 65 11.53 15.24 -5.20
C THR A 65 11.20 14.01 -6.04
N GLN A 66 10.77 12.95 -5.39
CA GLN A 66 10.40 11.68 -6.00
C GLN A 66 9.00 11.26 -5.54
N ASN A 67 8.36 10.39 -6.31
CA ASN A 67 7.10 9.77 -5.95
C ASN A 67 7.31 8.28 -5.67
N PHE A 68 6.65 7.79 -4.63
CA PHE A 68 6.54 6.37 -4.32
C PHE A 68 5.07 5.99 -4.33
N THR A 69 4.69 5.03 -5.18
CA THR A 69 3.31 4.56 -5.30
C THR A 69 3.16 3.20 -4.63
N ILE A 70 2.29 3.13 -3.62
CA ILE A 70 1.81 1.87 -3.07
C ILE A 70 0.62 1.44 -3.92
N ILE A 71 0.80 0.37 -4.68
CA ILE A 71 -0.22 -0.15 -5.60
C ILE A 71 -1.29 -0.90 -4.79
N GLU A 72 -2.56 -0.66 -5.10
CA GLU A 72 -3.69 -1.39 -4.53
C GLU A 72 -3.53 -2.90 -4.70
N GLY A 73 -3.84 -3.66 -3.67
CA GLY A 73 -3.68 -5.11 -3.67
C GLY A 73 -2.24 -5.62 -3.51
N SER A 74 -1.24 -4.73 -3.34
CA SER A 74 0.13 -5.12 -3.00
C SER A 74 0.23 -5.69 -1.60
N THR A 75 1.06 -6.72 -1.41
CA THR A 75 1.41 -7.23 -0.08
C THR A 75 2.49 -6.38 0.58
N GLN A 76 2.64 -6.49 1.90
CA GLN A 76 3.75 -5.89 2.63
C GLN A 76 5.10 -6.25 2.01
N GLN A 77 5.29 -7.51 1.63
CA GLN A 77 6.53 -7.98 1.00
C GLN A 77 6.83 -7.25 -0.32
N LYS A 78 5.81 -7.02 -1.14
CA LYS A 78 5.97 -6.27 -2.40
C LYS A 78 6.34 -4.82 -2.14
N VAL A 79 5.67 -4.16 -1.20
CA VAL A 79 5.97 -2.77 -0.82
C VAL A 79 7.39 -2.65 -0.22
N ASP A 80 7.81 -3.61 0.61
CA ASP A 80 9.17 -3.69 1.16
C ASP A 80 10.22 -3.77 0.05
N TYR A 81 9.99 -4.64 -0.93
CA TYR A 81 10.85 -4.75 -2.10
C TYR A 81 10.94 -3.43 -2.88
N ASP A 82 9.80 -2.77 -3.12
CA ASP A 82 9.76 -1.52 -3.89
C ASP A 82 10.45 -0.36 -3.13
N LEU A 83 10.30 -0.31 -1.81
CA LEU A 83 11.00 0.68 -0.96
C LEU A 83 12.53 0.53 -1.04
N ARG A 84 13.05 -0.70 -1.14
CA ARG A 84 14.49 -0.97 -1.33
C ARG A 84 15.02 -0.45 -2.67
N GLN A 85 14.16 -0.38 -3.68
CA GLN A 85 14.50 0.09 -5.02
C GLN A 85 14.20 1.58 -5.23
N ALA A 86 13.58 2.25 -4.24
CA ALA A 86 13.18 3.65 -4.37
C ALA A 86 14.39 4.58 -4.44
N ASN A 87 14.47 5.37 -5.51
CA ASN A 87 15.59 6.26 -5.78
C ASN A 87 15.76 7.29 -4.65
N TYR A 88 17.00 7.47 -4.18
CA TYR A 88 17.36 8.45 -3.15
C TYR A 88 16.60 8.31 -1.82
N LEU A 89 15.88 7.22 -1.57
CA LEU A 89 15.27 6.91 -0.27
C LEU A 89 16.28 6.19 0.63
N LYS A 90 16.39 6.59 1.88
CA LYS A 90 17.17 5.88 2.90
C LYS A 90 16.26 4.81 3.52
N TYR A 91 16.25 3.64 2.93
CA TYR A 91 15.44 2.52 3.41
C TYR A 91 16.06 1.87 4.65
N ASN A 92 15.23 1.62 5.67
CA ASN A 92 15.57 0.80 6.83
C ASN A 92 14.43 -0.21 7.10
N PRO A 93 14.69 -1.54 7.08
CA PRO A 93 13.66 -2.54 7.33
C PRO A 93 13.04 -2.46 8.73
N GLU A 94 13.75 -1.91 9.71
CA GLU A 94 13.23 -1.72 11.08
C GLU A 94 12.08 -0.70 11.14
N ASP A 95 11.94 0.17 10.13
CA ASP A 95 10.88 1.17 10.09
C ASP A 95 9.48 0.53 10.02
N TRP A 96 9.35 -0.72 9.57
CA TRP A 96 8.10 -1.47 9.58
C TRP A 96 7.53 -1.71 10.98
N ALA A 97 8.39 -1.69 12.02
CA ALA A 97 7.95 -1.84 13.40
C ALA A 97 6.96 -0.74 13.81
N ILE A 98 7.11 0.47 13.25
CA ILE A 98 6.24 1.62 13.53
C ILE A 98 4.84 1.39 12.94
N VAL A 99 4.77 0.82 11.73
CA VAL A 99 3.50 0.50 11.07
C VAL A 99 2.79 -0.64 11.79
N LYS A 100 3.56 -1.65 12.22
CA LYS A 100 2.99 -2.81 12.93
C LYS A 100 2.41 -2.43 14.28
N GLU A 101 3.09 -1.58 15.08
CA GLU A 101 2.68 -1.18 16.43
C GLU A 101 2.05 -2.35 17.25
N ASN A 102 0.75 -2.23 17.57
CA ASN A 102 -0.04 -3.21 18.33
C ASN A 102 -0.80 -4.20 17.46
N TYR A 103 -0.61 -4.17 16.13
CA TYR A 103 -1.27 -5.10 15.21
C TYR A 103 -0.48 -6.40 15.08
N PRO A 104 -1.13 -7.53 14.72
CA PRO A 104 -0.43 -8.81 14.53
C PRO A 104 0.62 -8.76 13.41
N SER A 105 0.38 -7.97 12.37
CA SER A 105 1.23 -7.80 11.19
C SER A 105 1.12 -6.36 10.66
N ALA A 106 2.12 -5.92 9.91
CA ALA A 106 2.05 -4.67 9.14
C ALA A 106 1.30 -4.83 7.80
N GLU A 107 0.85 -6.04 7.47
CA GLU A 107 0.08 -6.29 6.25
C GLU A 107 -1.22 -5.49 6.22
N GLY A 108 -1.46 -4.79 5.10
CA GLY A 108 -2.65 -3.97 4.89
C GLY A 108 -2.66 -2.65 5.68
N LEU A 109 -1.60 -2.31 6.43
CA LEU A 109 -1.58 -1.13 7.31
C LEU A 109 -1.04 0.15 6.64
N LEU A 110 -0.95 0.19 5.33
CA LEU A 110 -0.63 1.39 4.55
C LEU A 110 -1.76 1.65 3.55
N LEU A 111 -2.16 2.92 3.40
CA LEU A 111 -3.10 3.29 2.33
C LEU A 111 -2.39 3.19 0.99
N ALA A 112 -2.99 2.49 0.05
CA ALA A 112 -2.53 2.49 -1.33
C ALA A 112 -2.82 3.87 -1.95
N ASP A 113 -1.74 4.58 -2.27
CA ASP A 113 -1.76 5.94 -2.83
C ASP A 113 -0.35 6.29 -3.32
N THR A 114 -0.19 7.45 -3.96
CA THR A 114 1.11 7.99 -4.35
C THR A 114 1.62 9.00 -3.31
N TYR A 115 2.81 8.76 -2.79
CA TYR A 115 3.47 9.56 -1.76
C TYR A 115 4.68 10.27 -2.32
N GLN A 116 4.70 11.59 -2.19
CA GLN A 116 5.86 12.39 -2.54
C GLN A 116 6.88 12.38 -1.40
N TYR A 117 8.17 12.21 -1.73
CA TYR A 117 9.25 12.28 -0.77
C TYR A 117 10.45 13.04 -1.31
N GLN A 118 11.23 13.64 -0.42
CA GLN A 118 12.46 14.34 -0.76
C GLN A 118 13.64 13.37 -0.82
N GLY A 119 14.50 13.53 -1.80
CA GLY A 119 15.72 12.74 -1.92
C GLY A 119 16.59 12.87 -0.65
N GLY A 120 16.99 11.71 -0.12
CA GLY A 120 17.74 11.60 1.13
C GLY A 120 16.88 11.46 2.40
N SER A 121 15.54 11.47 2.27
CA SER A 121 14.64 11.18 3.39
C SER A 121 14.64 9.70 3.77
N SER A 122 14.22 9.42 5.01
CA SER A 122 14.08 8.05 5.52
C SER A 122 12.77 7.42 5.06
N SER A 123 12.77 6.11 4.82
CA SER A 123 11.58 5.28 4.64
C SER A 123 10.57 5.43 5.78
N ARG A 124 11.05 5.69 6.99
CA ARG A 124 10.23 5.95 8.16
C ARG A 124 9.17 7.01 7.92
N THR A 125 9.57 8.17 7.39
CA THR A 125 8.65 9.29 7.17
C THR A 125 7.56 8.93 6.17
N LEU A 126 7.91 8.19 5.12
CA LEU A 126 6.96 7.73 4.09
C LEU A 126 5.97 6.71 4.68
N LEU A 127 6.48 5.72 5.41
CA LEU A 127 5.67 4.69 6.06
C LEU A 127 4.72 5.29 7.11
N GLU A 128 5.20 6.20 7.97
CA GLU A 128 4.37 6.91 8.95
C GLU A 128 3.25 7.73 8.27
N GLN A 129 3.56 8.37 7.13
CA GLN A 129 2.55 9.11 6.38
C GLN A 129 1.48 8.20 5.79
N ALA A 130 1.89 7.11 5.12
CA ALA A 130 0.96 6.16 4.50
C ALA A 130 0.09 5.46 5.54
N HIS A 131 0.67 5.08 6.68
CA HIS A 131 -0.05 4.49 7.80
C HIS A 131 -1.05 5.45 8.43
N ARG A 132 -0.64 6.68 8.72
CA ARG A 132 -1.53 7.72 9.27
C ARG A 132 -2.69 8.04 8.31
N ASN A 133 -2.42 8.10 7.01
CA ASN A 133 -3.46 8.32 6.01
C ASN A 133 -4.48 7.16 6.02
N LEU A 134 -4.00 5.92 6.12
CA LEU A 134 -4.88 4.75 6.27
C LEU A 134 -5.75 4.87 7.52
N LEU A 135 -5.14 5.09 8.69
CA LEU A 135 -5.88 5.13 9.96
C LEU A 135 -6.93 6.24 9.97
N ASN A 136 -6.60 7.41 9.46
CA ASN A 136 -7.54 8.54 9.35
C ASN A 136 -8.73 8.17 8.45
N TYR A 137 -8.46 7.61 7.28
CA TYR A 137 -9.51 7.23 6.34
C TYR A 137 -10.37 6.09 6.88
N LEU A 138 -9.74 5.07 7.42
CA LEU A 138 -10.40 3.90 8.02
C LEU A 138 -11.30 4.29 9.19
N ASN A 139 -10.83 5.14 10.10
CA ASN A 139 -11.62 5.60 11.24
C ASN A 139 -12.83 6.44 10.81
N THR A 140 -12.65 7.28 9.79
CA THR A 140 -13.76 8.05 9.21
C THR A 140 -14.81 7.11 8.59
N SER A 141 -14.36 6.14 7.77
CA SER A 141 -15.24 5.16 7.14
C SER A 141 -15.93 4.26 8.17
N TRP A 142 -15.22 3.87 9.24
CA TRP A 142 -15.78 3.10 10.34
C TRP A 142 -16.89 3.86 11.08
N THR A 143 -16.69 5.15 11.34
CA THR A 143 -17.67 5.99 12.02
C THR A 143 -18.94 6.16 11.18
N ASN A 144 -18.79 6.33 9.89
CA ASN A 144 -19.89 6.58 8.94
C ASN A 144 -20.45 5.32 8.28
N ARG A 145 -20.01 4.12 8.69
CA ARG A 145 -20.39 2.86 8.05
C ARG A 145 -21.87 2.60 8.07
N ALA A 146 -22.36 1.82 7.13
CA ALA A 146 -23.71 1.30 7.09
C ALA A 146 -24.05 0.56 8.41
N PRO A 147 -25.30 0.66 8.89
CA PRO A 147 -25.71 -0.04 10.11
C PRO A 147 -25.70 -1.57 9.92
N ASN A 148 -25.61 -2.29 11.04
CA ASN A 148 -25.73 -3.75 11.09
C ASN A 148 -24.71 -4.51 10.25
N LEU A 149 -23.50 -3.97 10.06
CA LEU A 149 -22.37 -4.72 9.49
C LEU A 149 -21.91 -5.80 10.49
N PRO A 150 -21.40 -6.95 10.00
CA PRO A 150 -20.93 -8.03 10.86
C PRO A 150 -19.54 -7.80 11.46
N TYR A 151 -18.92 -6.66 11.15
CA TYR A 151 -17.59 -6.28 11.68
C TYR A 151 -17.71 -5.69 13.07
N LYS A 152 -16.81 -6.07 13.98
CA LYS A 152 -16.78 -5.61 15.38
C LYS A 152 -15.86 -4.41 15.57
N THR A 153 -14.84 -4.26 14.73
CA THR A 153 -13.81 -3.22 14.82
C THR A 153 -13.49 -2.64 13.45
N ALA A 154 -12.87 -1.45 13.42
CA ALA A 154 -12.34 -0.87 12.19
C ALA A 154 -11.29 -1.78 11.53
N TYR A 155 -10.53 -2.54 12.33
CA TYR A 155 -9.57 -3.50 11.80
C TYR A 155 -10.24 -4.66 11.06
N GLU A 156 -11.36 -5.18 11.55
CA GLU A 156 -12.14 -6.19 10.82
C GLU A 156 -12.72 -5.65 9.50
N LEU A 157 -13.11 -4.37 9.46
CA LEU A 157 -13.50 -3.70 8.22
C LEU A 157 -12.32 -3.63 7.24
N LEU A 158 -11.10 -3.32 7.73
CA LEU A 158 -9.89 -3.31 6.91
C LEU A 158 -9.56 -4.70 6.35
N ILE A 159 -9.72 -5.76 7.16
CA ILE A 159 -9.55 -7.14 6.70
C ILE A 159 -10.52 -7.43 5.55
N ALA A 160 -11.80 -7.08 5.70
CA ALA A 160 -12.79 -7.26 4.64
C ALA A 160 -12.44 -6.45 3.38
N ALA A 161 -12.02 -5.19 3.54
CA ALA A 161 -11.58 -4.35 2.43
C ALA A 161 -10.41 -4.97 1.66
N SER A 162 -9.44 -5.59 2.36
CA SER A 162 -8.29 -6.23 1.71
C SER A 162 -8.66 -7.44 0.86
N ILE A 163 -9.71 -8.16 1.23
CA ILE A 163 -10.24 -9.27 0.43
C ILE A 163 -10.95 -8.70 -0.80
N ILE A 164 -11.81 -7.70 -0.63
CA ILE A 164 -12.54 -7.03 -1.73
C ILE A 164 -11.55 -6.46 -2.75
N GLU A 165 -10.46 -5.84 -2.28
CA GLU A 165 -9.41 -5.27 -3.14
C GLU A 165 -8.77 -6.32 -4.05
N LYS A 166 -8.61 -7.54 -3.55
CA LYS A 166 -7.99 -8.64 -4.29
C LYS A 166 -8.96 -9.40 -5.19
N GLU A 167 -10.29 -9.26 -4.98
CA GLU A 167 -11.30 -9.96 -5.78
C GLU A 167 -11.59 -9.26 -7.11
N THR A 168 -11.63 -7.94 -7.13
CA THR A 168 -11.97 -7.21 -8.35
C THR A 168 -11.30 -5.84 -8.42
N ALA A 169 -10.86 -5.49 -9.62
CA ALA A 169 -10.44 -4.13 -9.95
C ALA A 169 -11.62 -3.21 -10.34
N ILE A 170 -12.83 -3.77 -10.52
CA ILE A 170 -14.00 -3.02 -11.00
C ILE A 170 -14.70 -2.36 -9.82
N ALA A 171 -14.63 -1.01 -9.74
CA ALA A 171 -15.15 -0.22 -8.64
C ALA A 171 -16.64 -0.51 -8.34
N GLN A 172 -17.47 -0.67 -9.38
CA GLN A 172 -18.91 -0.97 -9.24
C GLN A 172 -19.17 -2.33 -8.59
N GLU A 173 -18.30 -3.33 -8.83
CA GLU A 173 -18.46 -4.66 -8.27
C GLU A 173 -17.94 -4.79 -6.84
N LYS A 174 -17.02 -3.93 -6.41
CA LYS A 174 -16.49 -3.94 -5.03
C LYS A 174 -17.64 -3.90 -3.99
N LYS A 175 -18.65 -3.06 -4.20
CA LYS A 175 -19.82 -2.97 -3.30
C LYS A 175 -20.72 -4.20 -3.34
N LEU A 176 -20.89 -4.82 -4.51
CA LEU A 176 -21.66 -6.07 -4.65
C LEU A 176 -20.95 -7.24 -3.96
N ILE A 177 -19.64 -7.41 -4.19
CA ILE A 177 -18.82 -8.42 -3.53
C ILE A 177 -18.84 -8.23 -2.01
N SER A 178 -18.73 -6.96 -1.55
CA SER A 178 -18.90 -6.62 -0.13
C SER A 178 -20.26 -7.08 0.40
N GLY A 179 -21.34 -6.87 -0.35
CA GLY A 179 -22.68 -7.35 -0.01
C GLY A 179 -22.75 -8.88 0.16
N VAL A 180 -22.13 -9.62 -0.74
CA VAL A 180 -22.03 -11.09 -0.65
C VAL A 180 -21.27 -11.50 0.60
N MET A 181 -20.11 -10.86 0.90
CA MET A 181 -19.33 -11.15 2.09
C MET A 181 -20.14 -10.91 3.37
N VAL A 182 -20.81 -9.75 3.46
CA VAL A 182 -21.69 -9.41 4.61
C VAL A 182 -22.79 -10.45 4.80
N ASN A 183 -23.46 -10.85 3.72
CA ASN A 183 -24.52 -11.87 3.75
C ASN A 183 -23.99 -13.22 4.26
N ARG A 184 -22.83 -13.67 3.74
CA ARG A 184 -22.19 -14.91 4.18
C ARG A 184 -21.78 -14.87 5.64
N LEU A 185 -21.14 -13.78 6.09
CA LEU A 185 -20.73 -13.59 7.48
C LEU A 185 -21.93 -13.65 8.44
N LYS A 186 -23.03 -12.94 8.11
CA LYS A 186 -24.26 -12.98 8.90
C LYS A 186 -24.89 -14.38 8.98
N LYS A 187 -24.79 -15.15 7.91
CA LYS A 187 -25.27 -16.55 7.83
C LYS A 187 -24.24 -17.56 8.39
N LYS A 188 -23.09 -17.11 8.90
CA LYS A 188 -21.97 -17.96 9.36
C LYS A 188 -21.50 -18.95 8.29
N MET A 189 -21.60 -18.58 7.02
CA MET A 189 -21.05 -19.33 5.89
C MET A 189 -19.54 -19.07 5.75
N PRO A 190 -18.75 -20.04 5.25
CA PRO A 190 -17.37 -19.80 4.81
C PRO A 190 -17.35 -18.72 3.72
N LEU A 191 -16.37 -17.83 3.71
CA LEU A 191 -16.30 -16.78 2.67
C LEU A 191 -15.94 -17.34 1.30
N GLN A 192 -15.08 -18.38 1.23
CA GLN A 192 -14.65 -19.05 -0.01
C GLN A 192 -14.10 -18.06 -1.05
N MET A 193 -13.19 -17.21 -0.61
CA MET A 193 -12.53 -16.18 -1.41
C MET A 193 -11.13 -16.66 -1.80
N ASP A 194 -10.89 -16.86 -3.08
CA ASP A 194 -9.63 -17.37 -3.63
C ASP A 194 -8.40 -16.57 -3.18
N PRO A 195 -8.42 -15.23 -3.13
CA PRO A 195 -7.29 -14.43 -2.67
C PRO A 195 -6.81 -14.77 -1.26
N THR A 196 -7.69 -15.24 -0.39
CA THR A 196 -7.32 -15.64 0.96
C THR A 196 -6.50 -16.93 0.97
N VAL A 197 -6.79 -17.86 0.06
CA VAL A 197 -6.00 -19.08 -0.14
C VAL A 197 -4.66 -18.75 -0.77
N ILE A 198 -4.66 -17.91 -1.80
CA ILE A 198 -3.43 -17.44 -2.46
C ILE A 198 -2.49 -16.78 -1.46
N TYR A 199 -3.01 -15.92 -0.59
CA TYR A 199 -2.22 -15.31 0.48
C TYR A 199 -1.68 -16.35 1.46
N GLY A 200 -2.52 -17.32 1.86
CA GLY A 200 -2.13 -18.43 2.74
C GLY A 200 -1.06 -19.35 2.16
N LEU A 201 -1.02 -19.52 0.84
CA LEU A 201 0.03 -20.25 0.11
C LEU A 201 1.36 -19.48 0.07
N GLY A 202 1.29 -18.15 0.03
CA GLY A 202 2.48 -17.31 -0.10
C GLY A 202 3.35 -17.72 -1.30
N ASN A 203 4.62 -18.01 -1.05
CA ASN A 203 5.58 -18.38 -2.11
C ASN A 203 5.30 -19.75 -2.77
N GLN A 204 4.38 -20.56 -2.24
CA GLN A 204 3.98 -21.83 -2.85
C GLN A 204 2.94 -21.64 -3.98
N TYR A 205 2.38 -20.45 -4.10
CA TYR A 205 1.42 -20.15 -5.18
C TYR A 205 2.14 -20.09 -6.54
N THR A 206 1.71 -20.94 -7.47
CA THR A 206 2.33 -21.11 -8.80
C THR A 206 1.63 -20.33 -9.92
N GLY A 207 0.68 -19.43 -9.58
CA GLY A 207 -0.05 -18.62 -10.56
C GLY A 207 -1.44 -19.17 -10.93
N LYS A 208 -1.76 -20.41 -10.56
CA LYS A 208 -3.08 -21.01 -10.75
C LYS A 208 -3.47 -21.83 -9.52
N LEU A 209 -4.66 -21.57 -8.96
CA LEU A 209 -5.20 -22.37 -7.86
C LEU A 209 -5.64 -23.75 -8.36
N THR A 210 -5.23 -24.78 -7.65
CA THR A 210 -5.63 -26.17 -7.83
C THR A 210 -6.66 -26.58 -6.76
N HIS A 211 -7.35 -27.70 -6.96
CA HIS A 211 -8.24 -28.23 -5.94
C HIS A 211 -7.51 -28.53 -4.62
N ASN A 212 -6.27 -29.03 -4.69
CA ASN A 212 -5.46 -29.30 -3.51
C ASN A 212 -5.10 -28.03 -2.72
N ASP A 213 -4.89 -26.90 -3.40
CA ASP A 213 -4.61 -25.63 -2.77
C ASP A 213 -5.79 -25.14 -1.91
N LEU A 214 -7.03 -25.45 -2.31
CA LEU A 214 -8.22 -25.12 -1.53
C LEU A 214 -8.32 -25.93 -0.21
N LEU A 215 -7.51 -26.96 -0.05
CA LEU A 215 -7.49 -27.84 1.13
C LEU A 215 -6.32 -27.53 2.10
N ILE A 216 -5.49 -26.53 1.81
CA ILE A 216 -4.36 -26.18 2.68
C ILE A 216 -4.84 -25.78 4.07
N GLN A 217 -4.15 -26.28 5.10
CA GLN A 217 -4.39 -25.89 6.48
C GLN A 217 -3.69 -24.55 6.77
N SER A 218 -4.41 -23.47 6.57
CA SER A 218 -3.95 -22.10 6.82
C SER A 218 -5.06 -21.32 7.52
N PRO A 219 -4.75 -20.46 8.51
CA PRO A 219 -5.74 -19.58 9.13
C PRO A 219 -6.36 -18.58 8.16
N TYR A 220 -5.71 -18.36 7.02
CA TYR A 220 -6.23 -17.50 5.94
C TYR A 220 -7.20 -18.24 5.00
N ASN A 221 -7.19 -19.57 4.95
CA ASN A 221 -8.05 -20.30 4.03
C ASN A 221 -9.53 -20.18 4.40
N SER A 222 -10.23 -19.28 3.70
CA SER A 222 -11.64 -19.00 3.93
C SER A 222 -12.60 -20.06 3.36
N TYR A 223 -12.10 -21.13 2.73
CA TYR A 223 -12.87 -22.33 2.39
C TYR A 223 -13.03 -23.25 3.59
N LEU A 224 -12.01 -23.32 4.44
CA LEU A 224 -11.97 -24.20 5.63
C LEU A 224 -12.36 -23.47 6.92
N ASN A 225 -12.05 -22.18 7.01
CA ASN A 225 -12.30 -21.36 8.19
C ASN A 225 -13.49 -20.42 7.95
N ARG A 226 -14.39 -20.33 8.93
CA ARG A 226 -15.51 -19.38 8.91
C ARG A 226 -15.07 -18.05 9.50
N GLY A 227 -15.67 -16.98 9.01
CA GLY A 227 -15.35 -15.62 9.44
C GLY A 227 -14.25 -14.96 8.60
N LEU A 228 -13.70 -13.89 9.10
CA LEU A 228 -12.59 -13.17 8.48
C LEU A 228 -11.25 -13.83 8.82
N PRO A 229 -10.24 -13.74 7.94
CA PRO A 229 -8.88 -14.14 8.26
C PRO A 229 -8.29 -13.27 9.39
N PRO A 230 -7.16 -13.69 10.01
CA PRO A 230 -6.61 -13.03 11.20
C PRO A 230 -6.06 -11.62 10.93
N THR A 231 -5.63 -11.33 9.69
CA THR A 231 -5.09 -10.03 9.28
C THR A 231 -5.58 -9.66 7.88
N PRO A 232 -5.45 -8.39 7.45
CA PRO A 232 -5.53 -8.05 6.03
C PRO A 232 -4.58 -8.90 5.20
N ILE A 233 -4.86 -9.04 3.90
CA ILE A 233 -4.08 -9.83 2.94
C ILE A 233 -3.40 -8.96 1.87
N ALA A 234 -3.64 -7.65 1.90
CA ALA A 234 -3.05 -6.68 0.96
C ALA A 234 -3.24 -5.25 1.45
N MET A 235 -2.47 -4.32 0.90
CA MET A 235 -2.70 -2.87 0.99
C MET A 235 -3.94 -2.49 0.19
N VAL A 236 -4.73 -1.58 0.73
CA VAL A 236 -6.04 -1.21 0.17
C VAL A 236 -6.08 0.24 -0.29
N GLY A 237 -6.85 0.49 -1.35
CA GLY A 237 -7.28 1.82 -1.73
C GLY A 237 -8.54 2.26 -0.98
N LYS A 238 -8.89 3.53 -1.14
CA LYS A 238 -10.08 4.12 -0.53
C LYS A 238 -11.37 3.44 -0.97
N GLU A 239 -11.45 3.07 -2.24
CA GLU A 239 -12.65 2.43 -2.81
C GLU A 239 -13.01 1.09 -2.15
N ALA A 240 -12.00 0.27 -1.82
CA ALA A 240 -12.23 -1.00 -1.14
C ALA A 240 -12.69 -0.80 0.31
N ILE A 241 -12.13 0.20 1.01
CA ILE A 241 -12.58 0.59 2.36
C ILE A 241 -14.03 1.07 2.31
N ASP A 242 -14.37 1.95 1.35
CA ASP A 242 -15.74 2.45 1.18
C ASP A 242 -16.72 1.33 0.81
N ALA A 243 -16.31 0.40 -0.03
CA ALA A 243 -17.12 -0.76 -0.37
C ALA A 243 -17.37 -1.67 0.83
N ALA A 244 -16.36 -1.88 1.69
CA ALA A 244 -16.53 -2.63 2.94
C ALA A 244 -17.43 -1.91 3.94
N ALA A 245 -17.32 -0.56 4.04
CA ALA A 245 -18.13 0.27 4.93
C ALA A 245 -19.58 0.46 4.43
N HIS A 246 -19.79 0.44 3.11
CA HIS A 246 -21.08 0.69 2.47
C HIS A 246 -21.39 -0.36 1.40
N PRO A 247 -21.62 -1.64 1.80
CA PRO A 247 -21.94 -2.71 0.89
C PRO A 247 -23.25 -2.43 0.16
N GLN A 248 -23.35 -2.89 -1.09
CA GLN A 248 -24.62 -2.88 -1.80
C GLN A 248 -25.56 -3.94 -1.21
N LEU A 249 -26.73 -3.50 -0.75
CA LEU A 249 -27.74 -4.40 -0.22
C LEU A 249 -28.26 -5.33 -1.33
N SER A 250 -28.21 -6.63 -1.10
CA SER A 250 -28.72 -7.67 -2.00
C SER A 250 -28.93 -8.96 -1.21
N ASN A 251 -29.56 -9.95 -1.84
CA ASN A 251 -29.66 -11.30 -1.31
C ASN A 251 -28.56 -12.23 -1.85
N TYR A 252 -27.61 -11.71 -2.63
CA TYR A 252 -26.57 -12.53 -3.24
C TYR A 252 -25.70 -13.22 -2.19
N LEU A 253 -25.44 -14.49 -2.44
CA LEU A 253 -24.55 -15.34 -1.63
C LEU A 253 -23.37 -15.87 -2.42
N TYR A 254 -23.43 -15.79 -3.76
CA TYR A 254 -22.45 -16.38 -4.66
C TYR A 254 -22.14 -15.41 -5.79
N PHE A 255 -20.95 -15.54 -6.35
CA PHE A 255 -20.56 -14.94 -7.61
C PHE A 255 -19.57 -15.84 -8.35
N VAL A 256 -19.46 -15.68 -9.68
CA VAL A 256 -18.50 -16.37 -10.54
C VAL A 256 -18.04 -15.43 -11.64
N ALA A 257 -16.75 -15.49 -11.97
CA ALA A 257 -16.19 -14.71 -13.07
C ALA A 257 -16.82 -15.14 -14.41
N LYS A 258 -17.15 -14.15 -15.27
CA LYS A 258 -17.71 -14.41 -16.61
C LYS A 258 -16.63 -14.58 -17.69
N GLY A 259 -15.35 -14.33 -17.34
CA GLY A 259 -14.23 -14.35 -18.29
C GLY A 259 -13.99 -13.02 -19.04
N ASP A 260 -14.80 -12.01 -18.81
CA ASP A 260 -14.68 -10.65 -19.37
C ASP A 260 -14.20 -9.63 -18.32
N GLY A 261 -13.74 -10.12 -17.17
CA GLY A 261 -13.33 -9.31 -16.02
C GLY A 261 -14.47 -8.98 -15.06
N THR A 262 -15.74 -9.26 -15.42
CA THR A 262 -16.92 -9.05 -14.57
C THR A 262 -17.41 -10.35 -13.94
N HIS A 263 -18.35 -10.22 -12.97
CA HIS A 263 -18.92 -11.35 -12.26
C HIS A 263 -20.44 -11.50 -12.49
N GLN A 264 -20.90 -12.74 -12.45
CA GLN A 264 -22.31 -13.09 -12.31
C GLN A 264 -22.61 -13.35 -10.84
N PHE A 265 -23.59 -12.65 -10.29
CA PHE A 265 -24.04 -12.81 -8.91
C PHE A 265 -25.27 -13.69 -8.83
N SER A 266 -25.39 -14.49 -7.76
CA SER A 266 -26.47 -15.47 -7.56
C SER A 266 -26.91 -15.50 -6.10
N GLU A 267 -28.23 -15.70 -5.87
CA GLU A 267 -28.82 -15.80 -4.53
C GLU A 267 -28.79 -17.24 -4.02
N THR A 268 -28.96 -18.22 -4.92
CA THR A 268 -29.03 -19.64 -4.56
C THR A 268 -27.89 -20.43 -5.17
N TYR A 269 -27.58 -21.58 -4.55
CA TYR A 269 -26.57 -22.49 -5.06
C TYR A 269 -26.94 -23.06 -6.44
N GLU A 270 -28.22 -23.26 -6.70
CA GLU A 270 -28.69 -23.74 -8.00
C GLU A 270 -28.40 -22.72 -9.12
N GLN A 271 -28.69 -21.43 -8.89
CA GLN A 271 -28.33 -20.35 -9.82
C GLN A 271 -26.82 -20.28 -10.03
N GLN A 272 -26.03 -20.44 -8.96
CA GLN A 272 -24.56 -20.45 -9.02
C GLN A 272 -24.04 -21.60 -9.89
N ARG A 273 -24.59 -22.83 -9.74
CA ARG A 273 -24.23 -23.97 -10.58
C ARG A 273 -24.53 -23.71 -12.07
N GLN A 274 -25.69 -23.12 -12.35
CA GLN A 274 -26.05 -22.75 -13.72
C GLN A 274 -25.10 -21.73 -14.31
N ALA A 275 -24.74 -20.69 -13.54
CA ALA A 275 -23.76 -19.67 -13.93
C ALA A 275 -22.36 -20.29 -14.18
N ILE A 276 -21.88 -21.17 -13.28
CA ILE A 276 -20.62 -21.88 -13.46
C ILE A 276 -20.63 -22.70 -14.76
N ASN A 277 -21.69 -23.45 -15.03
CA ASN A 277 -21.81 -24.24 -16.24
C ASN A 277 -21.85 -23.37 -17.50
N GLN A 278 -22.47 -22.20 -17.43
CA GLN A 278 -22.54 -21.25 -18.53
C GLN A 278 -21.18 -20.63 -18.87
N TYR A 279 -20.40 -20.23 -17.87
CA TYR A 279 -19.17 -19.45 -18.06
C TYR A 279 -17.93 -20.33 -18.18
N ARG A 280 -17.80 -21.44 -17.42
CA ARG A 280 -16.67 -22.38 -17.57
C ARG A 280 -16.63 -23.11 -18.92
N ARG A 281 -17.74 -23.21 -19.64
CA ARG A 281 -17.76 -23.79 -20.99
C ARG A 281 -17.17 -22.89 -22.07
N LYS A 282 -16.86 -21.63 -21.76
CA LYS A 282 -16.25 -20.68 -22.71
C LYS A 282 -14.72 -20.69 -22.70
N ASP A 283 -14.11 -21.42 -21.77
CA ASP A 283 -12.64 -21.51 -21.64
C ASP A 283 -12.03 -22.73 -22.35
N TYR A 284 -12.79 -23.36 -23.28
CA TYR A 284 -12.32 -24.46 -24.13
C TYR A 284 -12.50 -24.13 -25.60
#